data_6a86cc12028345abdf210938df7b6fdb
#
_entry.id   6a86cc12028345abdf210938df7b6fdb
#
_cell.length_a   1.000
_cell.length_b   1.000
_cell.length_c   1.000
_cell.angle_alpha   90.00
_cell.angle_beta   90.00
_cell.angle_gamma   90.00
#
_symmetry.space_group_name_H-M   'P 1'
#
loop_
_entity.id
_entity.type
_entity.pdbx_description
1 polymer ?
#
loop_
_entity_poly.entity_id
_entity_poly.type
_entity_poly.pdbx_seq_one_letter_code
_entity_poly.pdbx_strand_id
1 'polypeptide(L)'
;MFRAIALVSLTLAASSVLAQNIATVNNRPIPKAREEAWVKQLSAQGQQDSPQLREMVKQELIRREVFLQEATRRGLPEKPDVKFQLDVQRQNTLIQALMRDEMDKSPITDADIKKVYEEQKAKAGSKEFRARHILVDKEDEAKAIIEQLKKGAKFEELANKSKDPGSGANGGDLDWASPDGYVKPFADAMVKLEKGKFTETPVQTQFGWHVIRLDDTREAQFPPMEQVQGQIREMLQQQKVQAFAAELQKKAKIQ
;
A
#
# COMPACT_ATOMS: atom_id res chain seq x y z
N MET A 1 74.35 33.59 -27.76
CA MET A 1 72.97 33.12 -28.10
C MET A 1 72.22 32.91 -26.77
N PHE A 2 71.53 33.89 -26.27
CA PHE A 2 70.78 33.79 -25.02
C PHE A 2 69.30 33.56 -25.37
N ARG A 3 68.76 32.42 -24.99
CA ARG A 3 67.31 32.12 -25.10
C ARG A 3 66.64 32.56 -23.81
N ALA A 4 65.78 33.60 -23.90
CA ALA A 4 64.92 34.02 -22.85
C ALA A 4 63.73 33.05 -22.75
N ILE A 5 63.57 32.42 -21.58
CA ILE A 5 62.36 31.62 -21.23
C ILE A 5 61.36 32.56 -20.58
N ALA A 6 60.26 32.87 -21.28
CA ALA A 6 59.13 33.60 -20.73
C ALA A 6 58.32 32.66 -19.85
N LEU A 7 58.29 32.88 -18.55
CA LEU A 7 57.34 32.26 -17.59
C LEU A 7 55.99 32.93 -17.77
N VAL A 8 55.06 32.22 -18.34
CA VAL A 8 53.61 32.59 -18.33
C VAL A 8 53.03 32.17 -16.99
N SER A 9 52.85 33.12 -16.10
CA SER A 9 52.13 32.93 -14.83
C SER A 9 50.65 32.85 -15.11
N LEU A 10 50.11 31.64 -15.12
CA LEU A 10 48.67 31.39 -15.21
C LEU A 10 48.02 31.66 -13.83
N THR A 11 47.50 32.85 -13.62
CA THR A 11 46.68 33.20 -12.44
C THR A 11 45.33 32.51 -12.58
N LEU A 12 45.15 31.39 -11.86
CA LEU A 12 43.80 30.81 -11.64
C LEU A 12 43.03 31.83 -10.79
N ALA A 13 42.15 32.59 -11.42
CA ALA A 13 41.10 33.35 -10.75
C ALA A 13 40.09 32.34 -10.18
N ALA A 14 40.28 31.90 -8.95
CA ALA A 14 39.24 31.23 -8.19
C ALA A 14 38.09 32.22 -7.99
N SER A 15 37.06 32.16 -8.81
CA SER A 15 35.78 32.85 -8.58
C SER A 15 35.16 32.26 -7.32
N SER A 16 35.51 32.86 -6.15
CA SER A 16 34.78 32.65 -4.92
C SER A 16 33.36 33.19 -5.14
N VAL A 17 32.44 32.28 -5.42
CA VAL A 17 31.01 32.57 -5.26
C VAL A 17 30.84 32.87 -3.77
N LEU A 18 30.91 34.17 -3.41
CA LEU A 18 30.55 34.64 -2.08
C LEU A 18 29.11 34.22 -1.87
N ALA A 19 28.92 33.15 -1.10
CA ALA A 19 27.59 32.73 -0.67
C ALA A 19 26.96 33.95 0.04
N GLN A 20 25.98 34.60 -0.62
CA GLN A 20 25.30 35.76 -0.05
C GLN A 20 24.63 35.32 1.22
N ASN A 21 24.97 35.93 2.33
CA ASN A 21 24.34 35.72 3.63
C ASN A 21 23.17 36.69 3.80
N ILE A 22 22.06 36.20 4.28
CA ILE A 22 20.90 37.06 4.62
C ILE A 22 21.06 37.74 5.99
N ALA A 23 21.84 37.13 6.88
CA ALA A 23 22.17 37.66 8.20
C ALA A 23 23.43 36.96 8.77
N THR A 24 23.95 37.52 9.87
CA THR A 24 25.01 36.89 10.69
C THR A 24 24.62 37.00 12.16
N VAL A 25 24.65 35.87 12.89
CA VAL A 25 24.34 35.81 14.33
C VAL A 25 25.56 35.31 15.08
N ASN A 26 26.12 36.18 15.94
CA ASN A 26 27.34 35.87 16.73
C ASN A 26 28.45 35.23 15.84
N ASN A 27 28.80 35.90 14.75
CA ASN A 27 29.79 35.49 13.75
C ASN A 27 29.43 34.23 12.93
N ARG A 28 28.25 33.64 13.10
CA ARG A 28 27.76 32.56 12.24
C ARG A 28 26.87 33.11 11.13
N PRO A 29 27.24 32.95 9.86
CA PRO A 29 26.45 33.39 8.73
C PRO A 29 25.24 32.50 8.51
N ILE A 30 24.11 33.10 8.12
CA ILE A 30 22.92 32.41 7.61
C ILE A 30 22.92 32.53 6.08
N PRO A 31 23.23 31.46 5.33
CA PRO A 31 23.31 31.53 3.88
C PRO A 31 21.93 31.79 3.25
N LYS A 32 21.91 32.56 2.16
CA LYS A 32 20.70 32.83 1.36
C LYS A 32 20.05 31.52 0.85
N ALA A 33 20.86 30.50 0.51
CA ALA A 33 20.36 29.22 0.10
C ALA A 33 19.42 28.55 1.14
N ARG A 34 19.61 28.83 2.44
CA ARG A 34 18.71 28.33 3.49
C ARG A 34 17.34 29.02 3.45
N GLU A 35 17.33 30.34 3.21
CA GLU A 35 16.10 31.09 2.99
C GLU A 35 15.36 30.60 1.75
N GLU A 36 16.06 30.48 0.63
CA GLU A 36 15.49 30.01 -0.65
C GLU A 36 14.87 28.62 -0.53
N ALA A 37 15.55 27.68 0.14
CA ALA A 37 15.04 26.34 0.39
C ALA A 37 13.74 26.36 1.22
N TRP A 38 13.68 27.24 2.24
CA TRP A 38 12.50 27.33 3.08
C TRP A 38 11.34 28.03 2.36
N VAL A 39 11.60 29.11 1.64
CA VAL A 39 10.59 29.77 0.81
C VAL A 39 10.03 28.79 -0.22
N LYS A 40 10.89 28.00 -0.90
CA LYS A 40 10.45 26.95 -1.82
C LYS A 40 9.53 25.92 -1.15
N GLN A 41 9.85 25.51 0.07
CA GLN A 41 9.00 24.57 0.82
C GLN A 41 7.63 25.18 1.14
N LEU A 42 7.58 26.43 1.59
CA LEU A 42 6.34 27.15 1.90
C LEU A 42 5.52 27.42 0.63
N SER A 43 6.18 27.71 -0.49
CA SER A 43 5.51 27.87 -1.78
C SER A 43 4.88 26.58 -2.28
N ALA A 44 5.51 25.44 -2.05
CA ALA A 44 4.92 24.14 -2.34
C ALA A 44 3.67 23.83 -1.48
N GLN A 45 3.51 24.53 -0.34
CA GLN A 45 2.32 24.47 0.52
C GLN A 45 1.27 25.55 0.20
N GLY A 46 1.43 26.27 -0.92
CA GLY A 46 0.46 27.26 -1.40
C GLY A 46 0.74 28.71 -0.96
N GLN A 47 1.86 28.99 -0.27
CA GLN A 47 2.21 30.37 0.06
C GLN A 47 2.88 31.05 -1.13
N GLN A 48 2.46 32.29 -1.43
CA GLN A 48 3.07 33.07 -2.50
C GLN A 48 4.46 33.60 -2.09
N ASP A 49 5.48 33.38 -2.92
CA ASP A 49 6.80 34.00 -2.75
C ASP A 49 6.66 35.53 -2.86
N SER A 50 6.90 36.22 -1.77
CA SER A 50 6.74 37.65 -1.65
C SER A 50 7.85 38.26 -0.75
N PRO A 51 8.14 39.57 -0.86
CA PRO A 51 9.07 40.20 0.05
C PRO A 51 8.70 40.03 1.53
N GLN A 52 7.42 39.99 1.85
CA GLN A 52 6.91 39.81 3.22
C GLN A 52 7.20 38.37 3.70
N LEU A 53 6.97 37.36 2.87
CA LEU A 53 7.29 35.98 3.19
C LEU A 53 8.80 35.80 3.42
N ARG A 54 9.63 36.38 2.55
CA ARG A 54 11.10 36.32 2.69
C ARG A 54 11.60 36.98 3.96
N GLU A 55 11.07 38.14 4.31
CA GLU A 55 11.44 38.79 5.57
C GLU A 55 10.98 37.95 6.79
N MET A 56 9.78 37.38 6.76
CA MET A 56 9.31 36.45 7.81
C MET A 56 10.24 35.24 7.96
N VAL A 57 10.62 34.62 6.85
CA VAL A 57 11.55 33.48 6.84
C VAL A 57 12.91 33.86 7.37
N LYS A 58 13.44 35.05 6.98
CA LYS A 58 14.71 35.56 7.48
C LYS A 58 14.68 35.75 9.00
N GLN A 59 13.64 36.39 9.55
CA GLN A 59 13.49 36.58 10.99
C GLN A 59 13.39 35.25 11.74
N GLU A 60 12.68 34.31 11.19
CA GLU A 60 12.58 32.96 11.78
C GLU A 60 13.93 32.23 11.76
N LEU A 61 14.70 32.33 10.66
CA LEU A 61 16.05 31.77 10.58
C LEU A 61 17.01 32.38 11.60
N ILE A 62 16.95 33.69 11.81
CA ILE A 62 17.73 34.40 12.85
C ILE A 62 17.36 33.89 14.23
N ARG A 63 16.05 33.82 14.54
CA ARG A 63 15.56 33.30 15.82
C ARG A 63 16.01 31.89 16.09
N ARG A 64 15.89 31.00 15.11
CA ARG A 64 16.35 29.60 15.22
C ARG A 64 17.85 29.50 15.45
N GLU A 65 18.65 30.31 14.78
CA GLU A 65 20.11 30.30 14.97
C GLU A 65 20.48 30.74 16.40
N VAL A 66 19.81 31.76 16.96
CA VAL A 66 20.01 32.18 18.35
C VAL A 66 19.71 31.06 19.35
N PHE A 67 18.54 30.38 19.19
CA PHE A 67 18.19 29.26 20.05
C PHE A 67 19.13 28.04 19.89
N LEU A 68 19.56 27.75 18.66
CA LEU A 68 20.48 26.66 18.39
C LEU A 68 21.85 26.88 19.02
N GLN A 69 22.36 28.10 18.95
CA GLN A 69 23.62 28.47 19.62
C GLN A 69 23.53 28.33 21.13
N GLU A 70 22.43 28.76 21.73
CA GLU A 70 22.21 28.64 23.19
C GLU A 70 22.04 27.17 23.60
N ALA A 71 21.31 26.36 22.81
CA ALA A 71 21.18 24.93 23.05
C ALA A 71 22.54 24.22 23.00
N THR A 72 23.37 24.60 22.02
CA THR A 72 24.73 24.07 21.88
C THR A 72 25.62 24.52 23.06
N ARG A 73 25.55 25.77 23.46
CA ARG A 73 26.30 26.29 24.62
C ARG A 73 25.94 25.57 25.92
N ARG A 74 24.68 25.14 26.08
CA ARG A 74 24.21 24.34 27.23
C ARG A 74 24.53 22.85 27.11
N GLY A 75 25.18 22.40 26.04
CA GLY A 75 25.54 21.01 25.81
C GLY A 75 24.34 20.10 25.55
N LEU A 76 23.17 20.65 25.13
CA LEU A 76 21.97 19.86 24.90
C LEU A 76 22.14 18.79 23.81
N PRO A 77 22.87 19.03 22.69
CA PRO A 77 23.08 18.00 21.68
C PRO A 77 23.82 16.76 22.18
N GLU A 78 24.62 16.90 23.25
CA GLU A 78 25.40 15.79 23.82
C GLU A 78 24.63 15.00 24.89
N LYS A 79 23.45 15.44 25.29
CA LYS A 79 22.61 14.68 26.22
C LYS A 79 22.16 13.37 25.56
N PRO A 80 22.22 12.21 26.27
CA PRO A 80 21.94 10.92 25.67
C PRO A 80 20.57 10.81 24.99
N ASP A 81 19.53 11.37 25.61
CA ASP A 81 18.17 11.40 25.09
C ASP A 81 18.04 12.26 23.82
N VAL A 82 18.66 13.45 23.82
CA VAL A 82 18.66 14.34 22.65
C VAL A 82 19.45 13.73 21.49
N LYS A 83 20.62 13.17 21.80
CA LYS A 83 21.45 12.48 20.80
C LYS A 83 20.70 11.31 20.15
N PHE A 84 20.03 10.49 20.96
CA PHE A 84 19.19 9.40 20.44
C PHE A 84 18.08 9.94 19.52
N GLN A 85 17.35 10.98 19.93
CA GLN A 85 16.29 11.60 19.11
C GLN A 85 16.81 12.14 17.78
N LEU A 86 17.96 12.84 17.81
CA LEU A 86 18.60 13.35 16.60
C LEU A 86 19.03 12.23 15.65
N ASP A 87 19.53 11.11 16.20
CA ASP A 87 19.96 9.96 15.41
C ASP A 87 18.76 9.27 14.75
N VAL A 88 17.69 9.03 15.50
CA VAL A 88 16.43 8.48 14.95
C VAL A 88 15.85 9.40 13.87
N GLN A 89 15.82 10.73 14.10
CA GLN A 89 15.32 11.68 13.11
C GLN A 89 16.16 11.67 11.84
N ARG A 90 17.49 11.60 11.96
CA ARG A 90 18.40 11.48 10.83
C ARG A 90 18.16 10.19 10.04
N GLN A 91 18.05 9.06 10.73
CA GLN A 91 17.77 7.77 10.11
C GLN A 91 16.44 7.82 9.33
N ASN A 92 15.37 8.30 9.97
CA ASN A 92 14.07 8.42 9.32
C ASN A 92 14.12 9.29 8.07
N THR A 93 14.83 10.43 8.12
CA THR A 93 14.99 11.32 6.97
C THR A 93 15.71 10.65 5.82
N LEU A 94 16.79 9.90 6.11
CA LEU A 94 17.55 9.17 5.10
C LEU A 94 16.74 8.01 4.50
N ILE A 95 16.01 7.27 5.32
CA ILE A 95 15.13 6.17 4.85
C ILE A 95 14.04 6.73 3.93
N GLN A 96 13.37 7.81 4.34
CA GLN A 96 12.36 8.45 3.50
C GLN A 96 12.92 8.97 2.18
N ALA A 97 14.13 9.56 2.21
CA ALA A 97 14.80 10.03 0.99
C ALA A 97 15.15 8.86 0.07
N LEU A 98 15.65 7.76 0.62
CA LEU A 98 15.95 6.54 -0.14
C LEU A 98 14.69 5.94 -0.78
N MET A 99 13.59 5.85 -0.02
CA MET A 99 12.32 5.33 -0.56
C MET A 99 11.78 6.21 -1.68
N ARG A 100 11.89 7.53 -1.55
CA ARG A 100 11.49 8.46 -2.61
C ARG A 100 12.34 8.28 -3.87
N ASP A 101 13.66 8.24 -3.71
CA ASP A 101 14.60 8.04 -4.83
C ASP A 101 14.31 6.73 -5.57
N GLU A 102 13.99 5.65 -4.85
CA GLU A 102 13.62 4.37 -5.44
C GLU A 102 12.28 4.43 -6.20
N MET A 103 11.29 5.14 -5.64
CA MET A 103 10.00 5.35 -6.31
C MET A 103 10.15 6.22 -7.57
N ASP A 104 10.97 7.26 -7.53
CA ASP A 104 11.22 8.15 -8.67
C ASP A 104 11.96 7.45 -9.81
N LYS A 105 12.87 6.53 -9.48
CA LYS A 105 13.60 5.72 -10.49
C LYS A 105 12.71 4.74 -11.24
N SER A 106 11.66 4.28 -10.60
CA SER A 106 10.78 3.27 -11.15
C SER A 106 9.32 3.56 -10.72
N PRO A 107 8.69 4.58 -11.28
CA PRO A 107 7.34 4.99 -10.89
C PRO A 107 6.32 3.92 -11.24
N ILE A 108 5.26 3.84 -10.44
CA ILE A 108 4.09 3.02 -10.76
C ILE A 108 3.33 3.72 -11.87
N THR A 109 3.22 3.05 -13.00
CA THR A 109 2.55 3.56 -14.18
C THR A 109 1.05 3.21 -14.20
N ASP A 110 0.28 3.93 -15.01
CA ASP A 110 -1.13 3.58 -15.22
C ASP A 110 -1.28 2.21 -15.93
N ALA A 111 -0.25 1.79 -16.68
CA ALA A 111 -0.21 0.44 -17.26
C ALA A 111 -0.10 -0.65 -16.18
N ASP A 112 0.68 -0.43 -15.12
CA ASP A 112 0.78 -1.35 -13.99
C ASP A 112 -0.57 -1.46 -13.25
N ILE A 113 -1.22 -0.33 -13.03
CA ILE A 113 -2.54 -0.28 -12.39
C ILE A 113 -3.57 -1.03 -13.24
N LYS A 114 -3.60 -0.76 -14.54
CA LYS A 114 -4.51 -1.42 -15.48
C LYS A 114 -4.27 -2.94 -15.51
N LYS A 115 -3.03 -3.37 -15.52
CA LYS A 115 -2.68 -4.79 -15.48
C LYS A 115 -3.27 -5.48 -14.25
N VAL A 116 -3.05 -4.92 -13.07
CA VAL A 116 -3.59 -5.47 -11.81
C VAL A 116 -5.11 -5.46 -11.81
N TYR A 117 -5.73 -4.38 -12.30
CA TYR A 117 -7.17 -4.27 -12.43
C TYR A 117 -7.75 -5.40 -13.30
N GLU A 118 -7.19 -5.62 -14.50
CA GLU A 118 -7.65 -6.68 -15.40
C GLU A 118 -7.41 -8.08 -14.82
N GLU A 119 -6.29 -8.29 -14.12
CA GLU A 119 -6.03 -9.56 -13.41
C GLU A 119 -7.05 -9.82 -12.30
N GLN A 120 -7.39 -8.81 -11.50
CA GLN A 120 -8.40 -8.94 -10.44
C GLN A 120 -9.79 -9.15 -11.02
N LYS A 121 -10.15 -8.41 -12.07
CA LYS A 121 -11.41 -8.57 -12.77
C LYS A 121 -11.55 -9.96 -13.40
N ALA A 122 -10.49 -10.48 -14.00
CA ALA A 122 -10.49 -11.83 -14.57
C ALA A 122 -10.66 -12.91 -13.48
N LYS A 123 -10.01 -12.74 -12.31
CA LYS A 123 -10.17 -13.64 -11.16
C LYS A 123 -11.56 -13.58 -10.54
N ALA A 124 -12.17 -12.40 -10.47
CA ALA A 124 -13.54 -12.25 -9.96
C ALA A 124 -14.57 -13.03 -10.80
N GLY A 125 -14.18 -13.40 -12.03
CA GLY A 125 -15.05 -14.12 -12.95
C GLY A 125 -16.12 -13.24 -13.56
N SER A 126 -16.89 -13.81 -14.50
CA SER A 126 -17.97 -13.07 -15.17
C SER A 126 -19.33 -13.25 -14.49
N LYS A 127 -19.45 -14.19 -13.55
CA LYS A 127 -20.73 -14.52 -12.89
C LYS A 127 -20.58 -14.70 -11.39
N GLU A 128 -21.57 -14.21 -10.67
CA GLU A 128 -21.80 -14.53 -9.27
C GLU A 128 -22.98 -15.50 -9.17
N PHE A 129 -22.89 -16.37 -8.19
CA PHE A 129 -23.84 -17.41 -7.90
C PHE A 129 -24.42 -17.18 -6.50
N ARG A 130 -25.73 -17.26 -6.36
CA ARG A 130 -26.38 -17.34 -5.06
C ARG A 130 -26.72 -18.78 -4.80
N ALA A 131 -25.99 -19.38 -3.89
CA ALA A 131 -26.14 -20.78 -3.55
C ALA A 131 -26.62 -20.95 -2.11
N ARG A 132 -27.23 -22.11 -1.87
CA ARG A 132 -27.49 -22.64 -0.52
C ARG A 132 -26.74 -23.93 -0.36
N HIS A 133 -26.34 -24.26 0.88
CA HIS A 133 -25.80 -25.56 1.16
C HIS A 133 -26.24 -26.13 2.49
N ILE A 134 -26.09 -27.43 2.61
CA ILE A 134 -26.23 -28.20 3.86
C ILE A 134 -24.95 -29.00 4.01
N LEU A 135 -24.23 -28.77 5.12
CA LEU A 135 -23.01 -29.47 5.45
C LEU A 135 -23.28 -30.52 6.52
N VAL A 136 -22.82 -31.72 6.31
CA VAL A 136 -22.89 -32.84 7.26
C VAL A 136 -21.57 -33.61 7.31
N ASP A 137 -21.37 -34.44 8.36
CA ASP A 137 -20.13 -35.19 8.53
C ASP A 137 -20.08 -36.44 7.64
N LYS A 138 -21.22 -37.04 7.38
CA LYS A 138 -21.28 -38.38 6.73
C LYS A 138 -21.98 -38.30 5.37
N GLU A 139 -21.45 -39.06 4.44
CA GLU A 139 -22.05 -39.18 3.09
C GLU A 139 -23.50 -39.66 3.14
N ASP A 140 -23.81 -40.65 4.00
CA ASP A 140 -25.13 -41.18 4.13
C ASP A 140 -26.17 -40.19 4.66
N GLU A 141 -25.74 -39.25 5.50
CA GLU A 141 -26.59 -38.11 5.95
C GLU A 141 -26.92 -37.21 4.76
N ALA A 142 -25.92 -36.85 3.94
CA ALA A 142 -26.13 -36.07 2.73
C ALA A 142 -27.03 -36.76 1.72
N LYS A 143 -26.87 -38.09 1.50
CA LYS A 143 -27.77 -38.89 0.65
C LYS A 143 -29.20 -38.86 1.18
N ALA A 144 -29.39 -39.00 2.48
CA ALA A 144 -30.72 -38.96 3.11
C ALA A 144 -31.41 -37.59 2.92
N ILE A 145 -30.62 -36.49 2.98
CA ILE A 145 -31.11 -35.13 2.70
C ILE A 145 -31.54 -35.01 1.23
N ILE A 146 -30.71 -35.49 0.30
CA ILE A 146 -31.03 -35.48 -1.13
C ILE A 146 -32.35 -36.25 -1.41
N GLU A 147 -32.54 -37.39 -0.80
CA GLU A 147 -33.78 -38.16 -0.96
C GLU A 147 -35.00 -37.44 -0.37
N GLN A 148 -34.87 -36.70 0.72
CA GLN A 148 -35.95 -35.86 1.25
C GLN A 148 -36.26 -34.69 0.30
N LEU A 149 -35.25 -34.06 -0.29
CA LEU A 149 -35.43 -32.98 -1.29
C LEU A 149 -36.14 -33.48 -2.54
N LYS A 150 -35.79 -34.67 -3.04
CA LYS A 150 -36.47 -35.35 -4.18
C LYS A 150 -37.96 -35.63 -3.88
N LYS A 151 -38.30 -35.86 -2.61
CA LYS A 151 -39.67 -36.05 -2.15
C LYS A 151 -40.42 -34.74 -1.89
N GLY A 152 -39.79 -33.59 -2.16
CA GLY A 152 -40.43 -32.27 -2.04
C GLY A 152 -40.23 -31.55 -0.70
N ALA A 153 -39.37 -32.06 0.15
CA ALA A 153 -39.02 -31.32 1.37
C ALA A 153 -38.35 -29.97 1.02
N LYS A 154 -38.58 -28.96 1.86
CA LYS A 154 -38.00 -27.64 1.64
C LYS A 154 -36.51 -27.63 2.06
N PHE A 155 -35.67 -27.08 1.21
CA PHE A 155 -34.24 -27.00 1.44
C PHE A 155 -33.93 -26.25 2.73
N GLU A 156 -34.61 -25.13 2.97
CA GLU A 156 -34.45 -24.25 4.12
C GLU A 156 -34.75 -24.96 5.45
N GLU A 157 -35.76 -25.86 5.45
CA GLU A 157 -36.09 -26.64 6.66
C GLU A 157 -35.01 -27.69 6.97
N LEU A 158 -34.45 -28.30 5.92
CA LEU A 158 -33.38 -29.27 6.07
C LEU A 158 -32.03 -28.63 6.42
N ALA A 159 -31.83 -27.38 6.02
CA ALA A 159 -30.64 -26.61 6.34
C ALA A 159 -30.43 -26.37 7.84
N ASN A 160 -31.50 -26.46 8.65
CA ASN A 160 -31.40 -26.44 10.11
C ASN A 160 -30.57 -27.62 10.69
N LYS A 161 -30.33 -28.67 9.88
CA LYS A 161 -29.47 -29.80 10.23
C LYS A 161 -28.01 -29.59 9.80
N SER A 162 -27.72 -28.48 9.13
CA SER A 162 -26.38 -28.15 8.66
C SER A 162 -25.45 -27.93 9.84
N LYS A 163 -24.23 -28.44 9.73
CA LYS A 163 -23.12 -28.15 10.65
C LYS A 163 -22.39 -26.85 10.34
N ASP A 164 -22.77 -26.15 9.29
CA ASP A 164 -22.29 -24.80 9.03
C ASP A 164 -23.06 -23.78 9.90
N PRO A 165 -22.42 -23.20 10.92
CA PRO A 165 -23.07 -22.25 11.80
C PRO A 165 -23.35 -20.90 11.11
N GLY A 166 -22.66 -20.63 10.03
CA GLY A 166 -22.79 -19.35 9.29
C GLY A 166 -24.07 -19.27 8.47
N SER A 167 -24.45 -20.36 7.82
CA SER A 167 -25.61 -20.38 6.91
C SER A 167 -26.77 -21.24 7.37
N GLY A 168 -26.54 -22.24 8.24
CA GLY A 168 -27.58 -23.20 8.65
C GLY A 168 -28.86 -22.53 9.17
N ALA A 169 -28.74 -21.57 10.07
CA ALA A 169 -29.88 -20.82 10.63
C ALA A 169 -30.59 -19.92 9.60
N ASN A 170 -29.92 -19.60 8.49
CA ASN A 170 -30.46 -18.78 7.40
C ASN A 170 -30.93 -19.64 6.21
N GLY A 171 -31.33 -20.91 6.45
CA GLY A 171 -31.76 -21.82 5.40
C GLY A 171 -30.66 -22.22 4.43
N GLY A 172 -29.41 -22.20 4.89
CA GLY A 172 -28.23 -22.57 4.11
C GLY A 172 -27.73 -21.50 3.15
N ASP A 173 -28.28 -20.28 3.15
CA ASP A 173 -27.96 -19.20 2.20
C ASP A 173 -26.51 -18.72 2.37
N LEU A 174 -25.76 -18.74 1.28
CA LEU A 174 -24.36 -18.29 1.21
C LEU A 174 -24.20 -16.92 0.56
N ASP A 175 -25.34 -16.26 0.25
CA ASP A 175 -25.40 -15.00 -0.47
C ASP A 175 -24.72 -15.08 -1.88
N TRP A 176 -24.49 -13.90 -2.50
CA TRP A 176 -23.84 -13.79 -3.79
C TRP A 176 -22.34 -13.90 -3.67
N ALA A 177 -21.74 -14.86 -4.38
CA ALA A 177 -20.29 -15.01 -4.44
C ALA A 177 -19.81 -15.53 -5.79
N SER A 178 -18.55 -15.24 -6.13
CA SER A 178 -17.90 -15.89 -7.27
C SER A 178 -17.51 -17.33 -6.92
N PRO A 179 -17.35 -18.22 -7.90
CA PRO A 179 -16.88 -19.59 -7.66
C PRO A 179 -15.56 -19.68 -6.92
N ASP A 180 -14.68 -18.68 -7.10
CA ASP A 180 -13.35 -18.63 -6.46
C ASP A 180 -13.42 -18.41 -4.93
N GLY A 181 -14.57 -17.99 -4.40
CA GLY A 181 -14.81 -17.90 -2.97
C GLY A 181 -15.00 -19.25 -2.27
N TYR A 182 -15.11 -20.35 -3.03
CA TYR A 182 -15.36 -21.68 -2.51
C TYR A 182 -14.20 -22.64 -2.79
N VAL A 183 -14.12 -23.70 -2.00
CA VAL A 183 -13.19 -24.80 -2.30
C VAL A 183 -13.58 -25.47 -3.61
N LYS A 184 -12.58 -25.88 -4.38
CA LYS A 184 -12.75 -26.34 -5.76
C LYS A 184 -13.86 -27.39 -5.97
N PRO A 185 -13.99 -28.47 -5.15
CA PRO A 185 -15.08 -29.45 -5.37
C PRO A 185 -16.48 -28.86 -5.23
N PHE A 186 -16.65 -27.88 -4.30
CA PHE A 186 -17.91 -27.17 -4.12
C PHE A 186 -18.23 -26.28 -5.32
N ALA A 187 -17.25 -25.44 -5.74
CA ALA A 187 -17.39 -24.56 -6.89
C ALA A 187 -17.72 -25.32 -8.17
N ASP A 188 -16.98 -26.42 -8.44
CA ASP A 188 -17.18 -27.26 -9.63
C ASP A 188 -18.59 -27.91 -9.68
N ALA A 189 -19.15 -28.22 -8.53
CA ALA A 189 -20.51 -28.73 -8.45
C ALA A 189 -21.56 -27.62 -8.61
N MET A 190 -21.36 -26.49 -7.94
CA MET A 190 -22.26 -25.33 -7.97
C MET A 190 -22.44 -24.77 -9.39
N VAL A 191 -21.36 -24.56 -10.13
CA VAL A 191 -21.42 -23.96 -11.47
C VAL A 191 -22.08 -24.84 -12.53
N LYS A 192 -22.25 -26.15 -12.25
CA LYS A 192 -22.94 -27.10 -13.13
C LYS A 192 -24.44 -27.13 -12.88
N LEU A 193 -24.89 -26.54 -11.77
CA LEU A 193 -26.32 -26.55 -11.44
C LEU A 193 -27.08 -25.53 -12.28
N GLU A 194 -28.28 -25.90 -12.69
CA GLU A 194 -29.28 -24.98 -13.20
C GLU A 194 -29.98 -24.26 -12.03
N LYS A 195 -30.49 -23.07 -12.28
CA LYS A 195 -31.25 -22.29 -11.30
C LYS A 195 -32.41 -23.11 -10.71
N GLY A 196 -32.48 -23.13 -9.39
CA GLY A 196 -33.47 -23.87 -8.61
C GLY A 196 -33.16 -25.37 -8.42
N LYS A 197 -32.06 -25.88 -9.00
CA LYS A 197 -31.66 -27.29 -8.86
C LYS A 197 -30.67 -27.47 -7.73
N PHE A 198 -30.59 -28.68 -7.20
CA PHE A 198 -29.63 -29.08 -6.17
C PHE A 198 -28.80 -30.28 -6.64
N THR A 199 -27.66 -30.54 -5.99
CA THR A 199 -26.79 -31.67 -6.31
C THR A 199 -27.50 -32.98 -6.03
N GLU A 200 -27.52 -33.84 -7.02
CA GLU A 200 -28.16 -35.17 -6.90
C GLU A 200 -27.26 -36.20 -6.22
N THR A 201 -25.99 -35.89 -6.06
CA THR A 201 -24.98 -36.65 -5.32
C THR A 201 -24.29 -35.78 -4.30
N PRO A 202 -23.91 -36.30 -3.11
CA PRO A 202 -23.15 -35.57 -2.13
C PRO A 202 -21.80 -35.05 -2.68
N VAL A 203 -21.42 -33.83 -2.32
CA VAL A 203 -20.15 -33.19 -2.71
C VAL A 203 -19.20 -33.24 -1.54
N GLN A 204 -18.08 -33.95 -1.66
CA GLN A 204 -17.08 -34.06 -0.62
C GLN A 204 -16.09 -32.90 -0.68
N THR A 205 -15.82 -32.30 0.48
CA THR A 205 -14.76 -31.30 0.68
C THR A 205 -13.95 -31.64 1.94
N GLN A 206 -12.94 -30.83 2.24
CA GLN A 206 -12.20 -30.95 3.52
C GLN A 206 -13.07 -30.66 4.75
N PHE A 207 -14.22 -30.04 4.61
CA PHE A 207 -15.13 -29.66 5.71
C PHE A 207 -16.20 -30.75 5.99
N GLY A 208 -16.39 -31.68 5.06
CA GLY A 208 -17.41 -32.71 5.14
C GLY A 208 -18.15 -32.92 3.80
N TRP A 209 -19.40 -33.32 3.91
CA TRP A 209 -20.28 -33.60 2.76
C TRP A 209 -21.34 -32.53 2.60
N HIS A 210 -21.45 -31.99 1.39
CA HIS A 210 -22.36 -30.91 1.06
C HIS A 210 -23.47 -31.38 0.14
N VAL A 211 -24.67 -30.83 0.38
CA VAL A 211 -25.77 -30.77 -0.59
C VAL A 211 -25.90 -29.30 -0.98
N ILE A 212 -25.80 -28.99 -2.27
CA ILE A 212 -25.75 -27.62 -2.78
C ILE A 212 -26.97 -27.36 -3.64
N ARG A 213 -27.64 -26.20 -3.47
CA ARG A 213 -28.70 -25.70 -4.35
C ARG A 213 -28.28 -24.37 -4.96
N LEU A 214 -28.50 -24.21 -6.25
CA LEU A 214 -28.32 -22.93 -6.92
C LEU A 214 -29.65 -22.16 -6.93
N ASP A 215 -29.69 -21.02 -6.24
CA ASP A 215 -30.87 -20.18 -6.20
C ASP A 215 -30.93 -19.23 -7.40
N ASP A 216 -29.81 -18.58 -7.73
CA ASP A 216 -29.74 -17.67 -8.86
C ASP A 216 -28.29 -17.44 -9.36
N THR A 217 -28.18 -16.81 -10.53
CA THR A 217 -26.91 -16.36 -11.10
C THR A 217 -27.06 -14.93 -11.63
N ARG A 218 -26.01 -14.14 -11.52
CA ARG A 218 -25.96 -12.79 -12.11
C ARG A 218 -24.59 -12.50 -12.71
N GLU A 219 -24.51 -11.53 -13.61
CA GLU A 219 -23.22 -10.98 -14.05
C GLU A 219 -22.48 -10.35 -12.86
N ALA A 220 -21.22 -10.70 -12.70
CA ALA A 220 -20.38 -10.15 -11.65
C ALA A 220 -20.18 -8.64 -11.87
N GLN A 221 -20.47 -7.85 -10.87
CA GLN A 221 -20.23 -6.41 -10.91
C GLN A 221 -18.83 -6.13 -10.35
N PHE A 222 -17.88 -5.94 -11.26
CA PHE A 222 -16.56 -5.48 -10.85
C PHE A 222 -16.54 -3.94 -10.84
N PRO A 223 -16.03 -3.29 -9.78
CA PRO A 223 -16.02 -1.83 -9.70
C PRO A 223 -15.28 -1.20 -10.88
N PRO A 224 -15.73 -0.06 -11.42
CA PRO A 224 -14.97 0.68 -12.43
C PRO A 224 -13.55 1.00 -11.97
N MET A 225 -12.60 1.01 -12.90
CA MET A 225 -11.18 1.23 -12.58
C MET A 225 -10.95 2.56 -11.83
N GLU A 226 -11.72 3.60 -12.15
CA GLU A 226 -11.65 4.92 -11.53
C GLU A 226 -11.91 4.89 -10.03
N GLN A 227 -12.73 3.94 -9.56
CA GLN A 227 -13.06 3.80 -8.14
C GLN A 227 -11.98 3.05 -7.35
N VAL A 228 -11.23 2.17 -8.01
CA VAL A 228 -10.26 1.28 -7.34
C VAL A 228 -8.80 1.60 -7.66
N GLN A 229 -8.54 2.46 -8.65
CA GLN A 229 -7.17 2.81 -9.09
C GLN A 229 -6.29 3.35 -7.95
N GLY A 230 -6.86 4.13 -7.03
CA GLY A 230 -6.14 4.63 -5.85
C GLY A 230 -5.66 3.50 -4.95
N GLN A 231 -6.54 2.56 -4.64
CA GLN A 231 -6.22 1.39 -3.81
C GLN A 231 -5.20 0.47 -4.47
N ILE A 232 -5.33 0.25 -5.80
CA ILE A 232 -4.35 -0.54 -6.57
C ILE A 232 -2.98 0.15 -6.55
N ARG A 233 -2.93 1.47 -6.72
CA ARG A 233 -1.68 2.25 -6.66
C ARG A 233 -1.01 2.12 -5.29
N GLU A 234 -1.75 2.28 -4.21
CA GLU A 234 -1.23 2.11 -2.84
C GLU A 234 -0.71 0.69 -2.58
N MET A 235 -1.45 -0.32 -3.02
CA MET A 235 -1.02 -1.72 -2.92
C MET A 235 0.30 -1.96 -3.67
N LEU A 236 0.41 -1.47 -4.90
CA LEU A 236 1.64 -1.59 -5.70
C LEU A 236 2.81 -0.84 -5.06
N GLN A 237 2.56 0.33 -4.45
CA GLN A 237 3.59 1.07 -3.69
C GLN A 237 4.08 0.26 -2.49
N GLN A 238 3.17 -0.30 -1.71
CA GLN A 238 3.53 -1.14 -0.56
C GLN A 238 4.32 -2.38 -0.99
N GLN A 239 3.88 -3.07 -2.05
CA GLN A 239 4.60 -4.23 -2.58
C GLN A 239 6.01 -3.87 -3.04
N LYS A 240 6.17 -2.73 -3.70
CA LYS A 240 7.46 -2.25 -4.17
C LYS A 240 8.40 -1.92 -3.01
N VAL A 241 7.90 -1.24 -1.98
CA VAL A 241 8.68 -0.95 -0.75
C VAL A 241 9.11 -2.24 -0.07
N GLN A 242 8.21 -3.21 0.06
CA GLN A 242 8.53 -4.51 0.67
C GLN A 242 9.56 -5.30 -0.14
N ALA A 243 9.41 -5.32 -1.48
CA ALA A 243 10.36 -6.00 -2.37
C ALA A 243 11.75 -5.36 -2.29
N PHE A 244 11.83 -4.03 -2.29
CA PHE A 244 13.10 -3.31 -2.15
C PHE A 244 13.74 -3.55 -0.78
N ALA A 245 12.98 -3.51 0.31
CA ALA A 245 13.49 -3.83 1.64
C ALA A 245 14.04 -5.26 1.72
N ALA A 246 13.31 -6.24 1.15
CA ALA A 246 13.76 -7.63 1.11
C ALA A 246 15.05 -7.81 0.28
N GLU A 247 15.16 -7.09 -0.84
CA GLU A 247 16.40 -7.09 -1.66
C GLU A 247 17.60 -6.54 -0.87
N LEU A 248 17.41 -5.42 -0.16
CA LEU A 248 18.46 -4.84 0.68
C LEU A 248 18.88 -5.79 1.81
N GLN A 249 17.90 -6.41 2.48
CA GLN A 249 18.17 -7.39 3.55
C GLN A 249 18.95 -8.60 3.02
N LYS A 250 18.59 -9.10 1.83
CA LYS A 250 19.30 -10.22 1.19
C LYS A 250 20.76 -9.89 0.86
N LYS A 251 21.06 -8.64 0.55
CA LYS A 251 22.43 -8.17 0.25
C LYS A 251 23.24 -7.84 1.51
N ALA A 252 22.58 -7.64 2.64
CA ALA A 252 23.21 -7.27 3.90
C ALA A 252 23.89 -8.49 4.55
N LYS A 253 25.07 -8.26 5.13
CA LYS A 253 25.68 -9.23 6.03
C LYS A 253 25.15 -8.98 7.44
N ILE A 254 24.24 -9.84 7.88
CA ILE A 254 23.65 -9.80 9.22
C ILE A 254 24.34 -10.87 10.06
N GLN A 255 24.97 -10.46 11.16
CA GLN A 255 25.66 -11.34 12.11
C GLN A 255 24.91 -11.37 13.44
#